data_8aa4825f509d56ca0776788093c21415
#
_entry.id   8aa4825f509d56ca0776788093c21415
#
_cell.length_a   1.000
_cell.length_b   1.000
_cell.length_c   1.000
_cell.angle_alpha   90.00
_cell.angle_beta   90.00
_cell.angle_gamma   90.00
#
_symmetry.space_group_name_H-M   'P 1'
#
loop_
_entity.id
_entity.type
_entity.pdbx_description
1 polymer ?
#
loop_
_entity_poly.entity_id
_entity_poly.type
_entity_poly.pdbx_seq_one_letter_code
_entity_poly.pdbx_strand_id
1 'polypeptide(L)'
;MVKNMEELMKAIQEKNCGELKRVLYYRVDDLSDEQLKEVLEKAEEIAKECNDWELYKLVLYYYHEILGIDKISEFEKLAKEKDEFELKFHLADLYYLIGELEKSLELFRGLLEEEVAKGNVEHAARIYYSMAMIHEEIQEYEKALELIEKAEELYEKMGDERELLRLRIYKGYVTFEAGDTYRGKAIIAGVLPKILEDRELLVEAHLSFEEIFEEYEDYEAALQECLYALVYGRGTDYEDIAFGALMDVLWQLFLDDDFETVYLNIDMFINAFPEWADFFEAVKALALFKDGKIEDEEVKKAIEKVKDPRLLEMLELLGEAEL
;
A
#
# COMPACT_ATOMS: atom_id res chain seq x y z
N MET A 1 -17.43 7.07 -8.95
CA MET A 1 -18.49 6.05 -8.97
C MET A 1 -18.77 5.47 -10.38
N VAL A 2 -19.27 6.21 -11.39
CA VAL A 2 -19.62 5.61 -12.72
C VAL A 2 -18.39 5.05 -13.45
N LYS A 3 -17.26 5.76 -13.47
CA LYS A 3 -16.05 5.36 -14.20
C LYS A 3 -15.40 4.10 -13.62
N ASN A 4 -15.39 3.95 -12.31
CA ASN A 4 -14.79 2.80 -11.62
C ASN A 4 -15.59 1.51 -11.86
N MET A 5 -16.93 1.60 -11.84
CA MET A 5 -17.79 0.46 -12.18
C MET A 5 -17.65 0.07 -13.66
N GLU A 6 -17.50 1.04 -14.58
CA GLU A 6 -17.27 0.77 -16.00
C GLU A 6 -15.93 0.05 -16.23
N GLU A 7 -14.86 0.48 -15.54
CA GLU A 7 -13.54 -0.16 -15.60
C GLU A 7 -13.58 -1.58 -15.03
N LEU A 8 -14.22 -1.80 -13.88
CA LEU A 8 -14.45 -3.13 -13.30
C LEU A 8 -15.24 -4.04 -14.26
N MET A 9 -16.36 -3.56 -14.76
CA MET A 9 -17.18 -4.34 -15.68
C MET A 9 -16.45 -4.67 -16.97
N LYS A 10 -15.61 -3.76 -17.47
CA LYS A 10 -14.74 -4.01 -18.62
C LYS A 10 -13.69 -5.08 -18.30
N ALA A 11 -12.98 -4.97 -17.17
CA ALA A 11 -12.00 -5.96 -16.75
C ALA A 11 -12.62 -7.35 -16.57
N ILE A 12 -13.84 -7.43 -16.03
CA ILE A 12 -14.62 -8.67 -15.93
C ILE A 12 -14.94 -9.23 -17.33
N GLN A 13 -15.44 -8.39 -18.25
CA GLN A 13 -15.78 -8.83 -19.61
C GLN A 13 -14.57 -9.33 -20.39
N GLU A 14 -13.43 -8.68 -20.22
CA GLU A 14 -12.16 -9.02 -20.86
C GLU A 14 -11.42 -10.14 -20.13
N LYS A 15 -11.89 -10.60 -18.97
CA LYS A 15 -11.23 -11.55 -18.04
C LYS A 15 -9.79 -11.14 -17.75
N ASN A 16 -9.57 -9.85 -17.57
CA ASN A 16 -8.26 -9.29 -17.32
C ASN A 16 -7.94 -9.32 -15.82
N CYS A 17 -7.24 -10.39 -15.36
CA CYS A 17 -6.93 -10.60 -13.95
C CYS A 17 -6.05 -9.46 -13.38
N GLY A 18 -5.10 -8.94 -14.16
CA GLY A 18 -4.26 -7.82 -13.71
C GLY A 18 -5.07 -6.55 -13.45
N GLU A 19 -5.94 -6.18 -14.39
CA GLU A 19 -6.80 -5.01 -14.21
C GLU A 19 -7.83 -5.21 -13.09
N LEU A 20 -8.34 -6.43 -12.90
CA LEU A 20 -9.22 -6.74 -11.77
C LEU A 20 -8.50 -6.57 -10.43
N LYS A 21 -7.27 -7.06 -10.31
CA LYS A 21 -6.46 -6.86 -9.10
C LYS A 21 -6.27 -5.37 -8.82
N ARG A 22 -5.83 -4.62 -9.84
CA ARG A 22 -5.60 -3.17 -9.73
C ARG A 22 -6.84 -2.42 -9.24
N VAL A 23 -7.99 -2.68 -9.84
CA VAL A 23 -9.23 -1.98 -9.46
C VAL A 23 -9.72 -2.43 -8.09
N LEU A 24 -9.59 -3.70 -7.72
CA LEU A 24 -9.95 -4.18 -6.40
C LEU A 24 -9.05 -3.61 -5.32
N TYR A 25 -7.73 -3.51 -5.55
CA TYR A 25 -6.82 -2.92 -4.57
C TYR A 25 -7.12 -1.45 -4.25
N TYR A 26 -7.52 -0.65 -5.25
CA TYR A 26 -7.53 0.80 -5.08
C TYR A 26 -8.92 1.45 -5.12
N ARG A 27 -10.00 0.68 -5.35
CA ARG A 27 -11.32 1.27 -5.67
C ARG A 27 -12.53 0.53 -5.12
N VAL A 28 -12.33 -0.34 -4.15
CA VAL A 28 -13.42 -1.12 -3.53
C VAL A 28 -14.37 -0.23 -2.73
N ASP A 29 -13.82 0.78 -2.07
CA ASP A 29 -14.56 1.66 -1.15
C ASP A 29 -15.67 2.47 -1.85
N ASP A 30 -15.58 2.62 -3.18
CA ASP A 30 -16.62 3.28 -3.99
C ASP A 30 -17.88 2.41 -4.23
N LEU A 31 -17.88 1.13 -3.81
CA LEU A 31 -18.93 0.17 -4.13
C LEU A 31 -19.86 -0.06 -2.93
N SER A 32 -21.16 -0.14 -3.17
CA SER A 32 -22.07 -0.69 -2.15
C SER A 32 -21.80 -2.19 -1.95
N ASP A 33 -22.16 -2.74 -0.78
CA ASP A 33 -22.01 -4.17 -0.47
C ASP A 33 -22.62 -5.09 -1.53
N GLU A 34 -23.76 -4.70 -2.12
CA GLU A 34 -24.43 -5.47 -3.17
C GLU A 34 -23.62 -5.46 -4.48
N GLN A 35 -23.07 -4.30 -4.84
CA GLN A 35 -22.23 -4.13 -6.03
C GLN A 35 -20.90 -4.86 -5.84
N LEU A 36 -20.28 -4.72 -4.69
CA LEU A 36 -19.03 -5.41 -4.34
C LEU A 36 -19.24 -6.92 -4.43
N LYS A 37 -20.32 -7.45 -3.84
CA LYS A 37 -20.62 -8.87 -3.90
C LYS A 37 -20.76 -9.39 -5.32
N GLU A 38 -21.46 -8.67 -6.20
CA GLU A 38 -21.60 -9.05 -7.62
C GLU A 38 -20.25 -9.08 -8.34
N VAL A 39 -19.40 -8.10 -8.06
CA VAL A 39 -18.04 -8.01 -8.62
C VAL A 39 -17.17 -9.17 -8.11
N LEU A 40 -17.18 -9.44 -6.79
CA LEU A 40 -16.38 -10.50 -6.19
C LEU A 40 -16.81 -11.90 -6.69
N GLU A 41 -18.10 -12.15 -6.90
CA GLU A 41 -18.58 -13.43 -7.47
C GLU A 41 -17.98 -13.68 -8.87
N LYS A 42 -17.95 -12.66 -9.72
CA LYS A 42 -17.36 -12.74 -11.07
C LYS A 42 -15.84 -12.83 -11.03
N ALA A 43 -15.19 -12.04 -10.18
CA ALA A 43 -13.75 -12.05 -10.02
C ALA A 43 -13.24 -13.40 -9.48
N GLU A 44 -14.01 -14.05 -8.59
CA GLU A 44 -13.71 -15.39 -8.08
C GLU A 44 -13.71 -16.45 -9.20
N GLU A 45 -14.71 -16.42 -10.09
CA GLU A 45 -14.78 -17.34 -11.23
C GLU A 45 -13.58 -17.12 -12.17
N ILE A 46 -13.27 -15.87 -12.49
CA ILE A 46 -12.16 -15.50 -13.37
C ILE A 46 -10.81 -15.92 -12.75
N ALA A 47 -10.60 -15.65 -11.47
CA ALA A 47 -9.37 -16.03 -10.76
C ALA A 47 -9.14 -17.55 -10.83
N LYS A 48 -10.18 -18.36 -10.61
CA LYS A 48 -10.13 -19.82 -10.70
C LYS A 48 -9.89 -20.31 -12.13
N GLU A 49 -10.51 -19.69 -13.13
CA GLU A 49 -10.31 -20.02 -14.54
C GLU A 49 -8.89 -19.72 -15.02
N CYS A 50 -8.31 -18.59 -14.59
CA CYS A 50 -6.97 -18.16 -14.96
C CYS A 50 -5.87 -18.79 -14.09
N ASN A 51 -6.21 -19.46 -12.98
CA ASN A 51 -5.32 -19.87 -11.90
C ASN A 51 -4.52 -18.67 -11.33
N ASP A 52 -5.14 -17.49 -11.25
CA ASP A 52 -4.57 -16.31 -10.61
C ASP A 52 -4.91 -16.33 -9.10
N TRP A 53 -4.00 -16.94 -8.33
CA TRP A 53 -4.23 -17.17 -6.90
C TRP A 53 -4.06 -15.90 -6.07
N GLU A 54 -3.35 -14.90 -6.59
CA GLU A 54 -3.28 -13.57 -5.98
C GLU A 54 -4.63 -12.85 -6.09
N LEU A 55 -5.25 -12.86 -7.27
CA LEU A 55 -6.61 -12.32 -7.43
C LEU A 55 -7.61 -13.08 -6.55
N TYR A 56 -7.49 -14.42 -6.48
CA TYR A 56 -8.36 -15.23 -5.64
C TYR A 56 -8.20 -14.89 -4.15
N LYS A 57 -6.97 -14.74 -3.68
CA LYS A 57 -6.67 -14.26 -2.32
C LYS A 57 -7.35 -12.93 -2.02
N LEU A 58 -7.19 -11.95 -2.91
CA LEU A 58 -7.77 -10.61 -2.77
C LEU A 58 -9.31 -10.67 -2.70
N VAL A 59 -9.95 -11.46 -3.55
CA VAL A 59 -11.40 -11.68 -3.55
C VAL A 59 -11.87 -12.24 -2.21
N LEU A 60 -11.15 -13.25 -1.66
CA LEU A 60 -11.49 -13.86 -0.37
C LEU A 60 -11.27 -12.92 0.81
N TYR A 61 -10.23 -12.09 0.74
CA TYR A 61 -10.00 -11.02 1.70
C TYR A 61 -11.21 -10.08 1.80
N TYR A 62 -11.72 -9.57 0.67
CA TYR A 62 -12.87 -8.68 0.66
C TYR A 62 -14.18 -9.36 1.08
N TYR A 63 -14.38 -10.65 0.75
CA TYR A 63 -15.50 -11.40 1.30
C TYR A 63 -15.45 -11.44 2.82
N HIS A 64 -14.26 -11.63 3.39
CA HIS A 64 -14.06 -11.74 4.84
C HIS A 64 -14.23 -10.38 5.52
N GLU A 65 -13.41 -9.39 5.12
CA GLU A 65 -13.28 -8.11 5.82
C GLU A 65 -14.48 -7.18 5.63
N ILE A 66 -15.00 -7.09 4.39
CA ILE A 66 -16.08 -6.12 4.12
C ILE A 66 -17.45 -6.77 4.22
N LEU A 67 -17.62 -7.94 3.64
CA LEU A 67 -18.94 -8.59 3.60
C LEU A 67 -19.21 -9.55 4.77
N GLY A 68 -18.22 -9.86 5.61
CA GLY A 68 -18.35 -10.80 6.70
C GLY A 68 -18.65 -12.24 6.25
N ILE A 69 -18.25 -12.61 5.02
CA ILE A 69 -18.49 -13.91 4.40
C ILE A 69 -17.21 -14.74 4.44
N ASP A 70 -17.18 -15.77 5.27
CA ASP A 70 -16.04 -16.70 5.32
C ASP A 70 -16.10 -17.73 4.19
N LYS A 71 -15.13 -17.66 3.27
CA LYS A 71 -14.87 -18.63 2.21
C LYS A 71 -13.45 -19.24 2.29
N ILE A 72 -12.70 -18.94 3.32
CA ILE A 72 -11.29 -19.35 3.45
C ILE A 72 -11.14 -20.86 3.45
N SER A 73 -12.11 -21.59 4.04
CA SER A 73 -12.16 -23.05 4.03
C SER A 73 -12.17 -23.67 2.62
N GLU A 74 -12.73 -22.96 1.62
CA GLU A 74 -12.68 -23.38 0.21
C GLU A 74 -11.26 -23.29 -0.34
N PHE A 75 -10.52 -22.23 0.03
CA PHE A 75 -9.13 -22.05 -0.38
C PHE A 75 -8.22 -23.10 0.26
N GLU A 76 -8.39 -23.39 1.56
CA GLU A 76 -7.67 -24.45 2.25
C GLU A 76 -7.85 -25.81 1.55
N LYS A 77 -9.09 -26.14 1.18
CA LYS A 77 -9.39 -27.35 0.45
C LYS A 77 -8.71 -27.40 -0.91
N LEU A 78 -8.77 -26.30 -1.66
CA LEU A 78 -8.16 -26.17 -2.97
C LEU A 78 -6.63 -26.30 -2.89
N ALA A 79 -5.99 -25.66 -1.90
CA ALA A 79 -4.56 -25.74 -1.67
C ALA A 79 -4.09 -27.16 -1.32
N LYS A 80 -4.91 -27.91 -0.58
CA LYS A 80 -4.64 -29.33 -0.29
C LYS A 80 -4.82 -30.24 -1.50
N GLU A 81 -5.81 -29.97 -2.35
CA GLU A 81 -6.11 -30.80 -3.53
C GLU A 81 -5.09 -30.62 -4.66
N LYS A 82 -4.66 -29.38 -4.92
CA LYS A 82 -3.74 -29.08 -6.02
C LYS A 82 -2.26 -29.17 -5.65
N ASP A 83 -1.91 -29.02 -4.38
CA ASP A 83 -0.55 -29.07 -3.87
C ASP A 83 0.48 -28.19 -4.64
N GLU A 84 0.02 -27.01 -5.10
CA GLU A 84 0.82 -26.04 -5.84
C GLU A 84 1.43 -25.01 -4.89
N PHE A 85 2.69 -24.59 -5.13
CA PHE A 85 3.38 -23.60 -4.30
C PHE A 85 2.60 -22.29 -4.20
N GLU A 86 2.25 -21.67 -5.33
CA GLU A 86 1.58 -20.35 -5.36
C GLU A 86 0.26 -20.38 -4.58
N LEU A 87 -0.48 -21.47 -4.66
CA LEU A 87 -1.73 -21.63 -3.95
C LEU A 87 -1.55 -21.68 -2.43
N LYS A 88 -0.55 -22.45 -1.96
CA LYS A 88 -0.19 -22.52 -0.54
C LYS A 88 0.39 -21.20 -0.04
N PHE A 89 1.21 -20.53 -0.87
CA PHE A 89 1.82 -19.24 -0.55
C PHE A 89 0.75 -18.18 -0.35
N HIS A 90 -0.16 -18.01 -1.32
CA HIS A 90 -1.24 -17.04 -1.20
C HIS A 90 -2.28 -17.38 -0.13
N LEU A 91 -2.44 -18.64 0.24
CA LEU A 91 -3.25 -19.00 1.40
C LEU A 91 -2.59 -18.54 2.70
N ALA A 92 -1.28 -18.73 2.85
CA ALA A 92 -0.55 -18.26 4.03
C ALA A 92 -0.58 -16.72 4.12
N ASP A 93 -0.42 -16.06 2.98
CA ASP A 93 -0.52 -14.61 2.85
C ASP A 93 -1.93 -14.07 3.16
N LEU A 94 -2.99 -14.78 2.76
CA LEU A 94 -4.36 -14.44 3.15
C LEU A 94 -4.54 -14.48 4.68
N TYR A 95 -3.97 -15.48 5.35
CA TYR A 95 -4.03 -15.54 6.81
C TYR A 95 -3.29 -14.39 7.49
N TYR A 96 -2.19 -13.89 6.88
CA TYR A 96 -1.53 -12.67 7.31
C TYR A 96 -2.46 -11.46 7.18
N LEU A 97 -3.07 -11.27 6.01
CA LEU A 97 -3.95 -10.12 5.74
C LEU A 97 -5.17 -10.03 6.66
N ILE A 98 -5.71 -11.17 7.09
CA ILE A 98 -6.86 -11.21 8.04
C ILE A 98 -6.44 -11.27 9.51
N GLY A 99 -5.17 -11.03 9.83
CA GLY A 99 -4.65 -10.98 11.19
C GLY A 99 -4.45 -12.33 11.88
N GLU A 100 -4.61 -13.47 11.18
CA GLU A 100 -4.38 -14.82 11.70
C GLU A 100 -2.88 -15.18 11.62
N LEU A 101 -2.05 -14.38 12.30
CA LEU A 101 -0.59 -14.35 12.13
C LEU A 101 0.09 -15.69 12.49
N GLU A 102 -0.33 -16.35 13.57
CA GLU A 102 0.24 -17.65 13.97
C GLU A 102 -0.02 -18.72 12.91
N LYS A 103 -1.21 -18.70 12.32
CA LYS A 103 -1.61 -19.65 11.27
C LYS A 103 -0.84 -19.40 9.98
N SER A 104 -0.66 -18.14 9.62
CA SER A 104 0.18 -17.73 8.50
C SER A 104 1.61 -18.23 8.68
N LEU A 105 2.24 -17.98 9.85
CA LEU A 105 3.58 -18.45 10.16
C LEU A 105 3.71 -19.98 10.12
N GLU A 106 2.72 -20.71 10.60
CA GLU A 106 2.73 -22.17 10.55
C GLU A 106 2.75 -22.68 9.11
N LEU A 107 1.91 -22.11 8.24
CA LEU A 107 1.86 -22.45 6.84
C LEU A 107 3.16 -22.09 6.11
N PHE A 108 3.69 -20.90 6.34
CA PHE A 108 4.97 -20.50 5.73
C PHE A 108 6.13 -21.37 6.20
N ARG A 109 6.21 -21.77 7.47
CA ARG A 109 7.25 -22.69 7.96
C ARG A 109 7.18 -24.05 7.26
N GLY A 110 5.96 -24.63 7.16
CA GLY A 110 5.79 -25.90 6.44
C GLY A 110 6.17 -25.79 4.96
N LEU A 111 5.77 -24.69 4.31
CA LEU A 111 6.10 -24.44 2.91
C LEU A 111 7.60 -24.21 2.71
N LEU A 112 8.27 -23.52 3.63
CA LEU A 112 9.72 -23.32 3.62
C LEU A 112 10.48 -24.65 3.69
N GLU A 113 10.08 -25.55 4.59
CA GLU A 113 10.70 -26.88 4.71
C GLU A 113 10.56 -27.66 3.41
N GLU A 114 9.38 -27.63 2.77
CA GLU A 114 9.15 -28.29 1.47
C GLU A 114 10.05 -27.69 0.37
N GLU A 115 10.11 -26.38 0.25
CA GLU A 115 10.82 -25.70 -0.84
C GLU A 115 12.35 -25.76 -0.67
N VAL A 116 12.85 -25.72 0.56
CA VAL A 116 14.27 -25.95 0.87
C VAL A 116 14.66 -27.39 0.54
N ALA A 117 13.82 -28.39 0.86
CA ALA A 117 14.07 -29.79 0.52
C ALA A 117 14.09 -30.02 -1.00
N LYS A 118 13.30 -29.25 -1.78
CA LYS A 118 13.33 -29.25 -3.26
C LYS A 118 14.52 -28.48 -3.86
N GLY A 119 15.22 -27.68 -3.04
CA GLY A 119 16.28 -26.79 -3.50
C GLY A 119 15.77 -25.56 -4.26
N ASN A 120 14.53 -25.14 -4.02
CA ASN A 120 13.90 -24.01 -4.70
C ASN A 120 14.24 -22.69 -3.99
N VAL A 121 15.34 -22.08 -4.42
CA VAL A 121 15.95 -20.91 -3.79
C VAL A 121 15.03 -19.67 -3.86
N GLU A 122 14.37 -19.48 -4.99
CA GLU A 122 13.45 -18.34 -5.21
C GLU A 122 12.26 -18.40 -4.26
N HIS A 123 11.57 -19.54 -4.18
CA HIS A 123 10.46 -19.71 -3.27
C HIS A 123 10.88 -19.55 -1.80
N ALA A 124 12.04 -20.07 -1.43
CA ALA A 124 12.57 -19.90 -0.08
C ALA A 124 12.82 -18.41 0.26
N ALA A 125 13.38 -17.63 -0.69
CA ALA A 125 13.59 -16.19 -0.50
C ALA A 125 12.27 -15.45 -0.29
N ARG A 126 11.26 -15.71 -1.12
CA ARG A 126 9.92 -15.13 -0.98
C ARG A 126 9.28 -15.46 0.38
N ILE A 127 9.39 -16.72 0.83
CA ILE A 127 8.85 -17.14 2.13
C ILE A 127 9.58 -16.44 3.28
N TYR A 128 10.91 -16.33 3.24
CA TYR A 128 11.65 -15.60 4.27
C TYR A 128 11.21 -14.14 4.36
N TYR A 129 11.00 -13.49 3.22
CA TYR A 129 10.49 -12.13 3.19
C TYR A 129 9.09 -12.02 3.83
N SER A 130 8.13 -12.88 3.42
CA SER A 130 6.78 -12.86 4.02
C SER A 130 6.79 -13.15 5.52
N MET A 131 7.64 -14.09 5.97
CA MET A 131 7.79 -14.35 7.41
C MET A 131 8.40 -13.16 8.15
N ALA A 132 9.31 -12.40 7.50
CA ALA A 132 9.88 -11.20 8.09
C ALA A 132 8.81 -10.12 8.30
N MET A 133 7.90 -9.92 7.34
CA MET A 133 6.77 -8.99 7.48
C MET A 133 5.88 -9.36 8.68
N ILE A 134 5.59 -10.65 8.87
CA ILE A 134 4.79 -11.08 10.02
C ILE A 134 5.52 -10.83 11.35
N HIS A 135 6.84 -11.06 11.40
CA HIS A 135 7.61 -10.81 12.61
C HIS A 135 7.78 -9.32 12.90
N GLU A 136 7.83 -8.48 11.88
CA GLU A 136 7.81 -7.03 12.02
C GLU A 136 6.46 -6.56 12.58
N GLU A 137 5.32 -7.01 12.01
CA GLU A 137 3.97 -6.71 12.48
C GLU A 137 3.75 -7.02 13.97
N ILE A 138 4.34 -8.11 14.47
CA ILE A 138 4.30 -8.45 15.90
C ILE A 138 5.45 -7.86 16.71
N GLN A 139 6.18 -6.90 16.13
CA GLN A 139 7.30 -6.17 16.75
C GLN A 139 8.46 -7.06 17.20
N GLU A 140 8.67 -8.21 16.58
CA GLU A 140 9.82 -9.07 16.77
C GLU A 140 10.93 -8.70 15.76
N TYR A 141 11.40 -7.45 15.82
CA TYR A 141 12.28 -6.84 14.82
C TYR A 141 13.59 -7.58 14.60
N GLU A 142 14.20 -8.13 15.67
CA GLU A 142 15.43 -8.91 15.54
C GLU A 142 15.22 -10.15 14.69
N LYS A 143 14.09 -10.84 14.86
CA LYS A 143 13.75 -12.00 14.02
C LYS A 143 13.42 -11.59 12.58
N ALA A 144 12.71 -10.48 12.41
CA ALA A 144 12.45 -9.93 11.08
C ALA A 144 13.75 -9.67 10.34
N LEU A 145 14.73 -9.00 10.98
CA LEU A 145 16.05 -8.73 10.41
C LEU A 145 16.84 -10.01 10.09
N GLU A 146 16.82 -11.04 10.96
CA GLU A 146 17.42 -12.33 10.67
C GLU A 146 16.83 -13.02 9.42
N LEU A 147 15.52 -12.92 9.22
CA LEU A 147 14.83 -13.48 8.07
C LEU A 147 15.12 -12.68 6.80
N ILE A 148 15.18 -11.37 6.90
CA ILE A 148 15.61 -10.46 5.82
C ILE A 148 17.02 -10.83 5.35
N GLU A 149 17.97 -11.05 6.27
CA GLU A 149 19.34 -11.45 5.93
C GLU A 149 19.39 -12.77 5.15
N LYS A 150 18.56 -13.74 5.54
CA LYS A 150 18.45 -15.01 4.80
C LYS A 150 17.88 -14.81 3.39
N ALA A 151 16.87 -13.96 3.23
CA ALA A 151 16.33 -13.63 1.92
C ALA A 151 17.36 -12.88 1.06
N GLU A 152 18.09 -11.89 1.62
CA GLU A 152 19.19 -11.18 0.93
C GLU A 152 20.24 -12.16 0.38
N GLU A 153 20.72 -13.11 1.20
CA GLU A 153 21.68 -14.12 0.75
C GLU A 153 21.19 -14.95 -0.44
N LEU A 154 19.89 -15.25 -0.50
CA LEU A 154 19.29 -16.02 -1.57
C LEU A 154 19.14 -15.18 -2.84
N TYR A 155 18.65 -13.94 -2.75
CA TYR A 155 18.55 -13.03 -3.90
C TYR A 155 19.94 -12.67 -4.46
N GLU A 156 20.96 -12.49 -3.63
CA GLU A 156 22.34 -12.32 -4.08
C GLU A 156 22.86 -13.54 -4.86
N LYS A 157 22.58 -14.76 -4.38
CA LYS A 157 22.97 -16.00 -5.08
C LYS A 157 22.25 -16.16 -6.42
N MET A 158 21.01 -15.71 -6.52
CA MET A 158 20.25 -15.74 -7.78
C MET A 158 20.69 -14.64 -8.77
N GLY A 159 21.31 -13.57 -8.27
CA GLY A 159 21.62 -12.38 -9.05
C GLY A 159 20.37 -11.52 -9.34
N ASP A 160 19.34 -11.65 -8.53
CA ASP A 160 18.13 -10.83 -8.63
C ASP A 160 18.35 -9.51 -7.89
N GLU A 161 18.98 -8.57 -8.59
CA GLU A 161 19.36 -7.27 -8.05
C GLU A 161 18.13 -6.43 -7.69
N ARG A 162 17.03 -6.53 -8.45
CA ARG A 162 15.82 -5.74 -8.20
C ARG A 162 15.17 -6.13 -6.87
N GLU A 163 14.92 -7.42 -6.66
CA GLU A 163 14.32 -7.89 -5.40
C GLU A 163 15.27 -7.71 -4.21
N LEU A 164 16.59 -7.82 -4.43
CA LEU A 164 17.59 -7.50 -3.41
C LEU A 164 17.51 -6.03 -2.97
N LEU A 165 17.34 -5.08 -3.92
CA LEU A 165 17.25 -3.67 -3.60
C LEU A 165 15.93 -3.33 -2.89
N ARG A 166 14.80 -3.95 -3.31
CA ARG A 166 13.52 -3.87 -2.59
C ARG A 166 13.66 -4.33 -1.14
N LEU A 167 14.24 -5.50 -0.95
CA LEU A 167 14.44 -6.07 0.38
C LEU A 167 15.34 -5.18 1.26
N ARG A 168 16.30 -4.46 0.67
CA ARG A 168 17.14 -3.50 1.39
C ARG A 168 16.40 -2.24 1.80
N ILE A 169 15.45 -1.76 1.01
CA ILE A 169 14.55 -0.67 1.43
C ILE A 169 13.78 -1.13 2.66
N TYR A 170 13.15 -2.28 2.59
CA TYR A 170 12.41 -2.86 3.70
C TYR A 170 13.30 -3.12 4.94
N LYS A 171 14.53 -3.62 4.75
CA LYS A 171 15.51 -3.76 5.85
C LYS A 171 15.81 -2.44 6.56
N GLY A 172 15.90 -1.37 5.78
CA GLY A 172 16.12 -0.03 6.33
C GLY A 172 14.95 0.40 7.21
N TYR A 173 13.72 0.19 6.75
CA TYR A 173 12.51 0.45 7.52
C TYR A 173 12.45 -0.40 8.81
N VAL A 174 12.61 -1.71 8.74
CA VAL A 174 12.63 -2.59 9.93
C VAL A 174 13.78 -2.24 10.90
N THR A 175 14.92 -1.78 10.38
CA THR A 175 16.04 -1.31 11.22
C THR A 175 15.67 -0.04 11.97
N PHE A 176 14.91 0.85 11.36
CA PHE A 176 14.35 2.03 11.99
C PHE A 176 13.36 1.63 13.09
N GLU A 177 12.39 0.76 12.80
CA GLU A 177 11.42 0.22 13.76
C GLU A 177 12.09 -0.46 14.97
N ALA A 178 13.23 -1.13 14.75
CA ALA A 178 14.07 -1.67 15.82
C ALA A 178 14.78 -0.61 16.68
N GLY A 179 14.57 0.68 16.40
CA GLY A 179 15.11 1.82 17.15
C GLY A 179 16.44 2.37 16.63
N ASP A 180 17.03 1.85 15.55
CA ASP A 180 18.25 2.39 14.94
C ASP A 180 17.95 3.27 13.73
N THR A 181 17.39 4.45 13.99
CA THR A 181 16.95 5.43 12.97
C THR A 181 18.05 5.83 12.01
N TYR A 182 19.25 6.12 12.52
CA TYR A 182 20.34 6.56 11.64
C TYR A 182 20.77 5.47 10.67
N ARG A 183 20.83 4.24 11.12
CA ARG A 183 21.18 3.09 10.30
C ARG A 183 20.06 2.76 9.32
N GLY A 184 18.79 2.80 9.76
CA GLY A 184 17.62 2.59 8.90
C GLY A 184 17.61 3.56 7.72
N LYS A 185 17.66 4.87 8.00
CA LYS A 185 17.76 5.91 6.95
C LYS A 185 18.99 5.73 6.04
N ALA A 186 20.14 5.37 6.60
CA ALA A 186 21.36 5.18 5.81
C ALA A 186 21.25 3.98 4.85
N ILE A 187 20.57 2.91 5.26
CA ILE A 187 20.32 1.74 4.39
C ILE A 187 19.45 2.16 3.19
N ILE A 188 18.31 2.82 3.43
CA ILE A 188 17.40 3.28 2.35
C ILE A 188 18.12 4.28 1.44
N ALA A 189 18.79 5.29 2.01
CA ALA A 189 19.54 6.27 1.23
C ALA A 189 20.63 5.62 0.36
N GLY A 190 21.26 4.55 0.82
CA GLY A 190 22.25 3.79 0.07
C GLY A 190 21.70 3.02 -1.13
N VAL A 191 20.38 2.80 -1.18
CA VAL A 191 19.68 2.16 -2.31
C VAL A 191 19.34 3.18 -3.39
N LEU A 192 18.94 4.41 -3.04
CA LEU A 192 18.45 5.43 -3.98
C LEU A 192 19.31 5.59 -5.24
N PRO A 193 20.65 5.72 -5.17
CA PRO A 193 21.47 5.88 -6.37
C PRO A 193 21.43 4.70 -7.34
N LYS A 194 20.95 3.54 -6.92
CA LYS A 194 20.90 2.30 -7.68
C LYS A 194 19.55 2.06 -8.36
N ILE A 195 18.51 2.77 -7.93
CA ILE A 195 17.12 2.59 -8.38
C ILE A 195 16.57 3.79 -9.15
N LEU A 196 17.43 4.72 -9.62
CA LEU A 196 17.00 5.97 -10.27
C LEU A 196 16.10 5.78 -11.50
N GLU A 197 16.15 4.62 -12.14
CA GLU A 197 15.32 4.28 -13.31
C GLU A 197 14.13 3.37 -12.94
N ASP A 198 14.06 2.87 -11.70
CA ASP A 198 12.97 2.02 -11.21
C ASP A 198 11.99 2.86 -10.38
N ARG A 199 10.93 3.32 -11.04
CA ARG A 199 9.95 4.22 -10.44
C ARG A 199 9.22 3.59 -9.25
N GLU A 200 8.94 2.29 -9.31
CA GLU A 200 8.25 1.57 -8.23
C GLU A 200 9.11 1.52 -6.98
N LEU A 201 10.39 1.12 -7.11
CA LEU A 201 11.31 1.11 -5.98
C LEU A 201 11.59 2.51 -5.44
N LEU A 202 11.57 3.55 -6.29
CA LEU A 202 11.66 4.94 -5.81
C LEU A 202 10.45 5.31 -4.97
N VAL A 203 9.24 4.93 -5.37
CA VAL A 203 8.04 5.16 -4.54
C VAL A 203 8.16 4.43 -3.21
N GLU A 204 8.49 3.13 -3.22
CA GLU A 204 8.66 2.34 -2.00
C GLU A 204 9.70 2.98 -1.04
N ALA A 205 10.83 3.47 -1.58
CA ALA A 205 11.86 4.12 -0.77
C ALA A 205 11.40 5.45 -0.17
N HIS A 206 10.67 6.28 -0.94
CA HIS A 206 10.17 7.57 -0.46
C HIS A 206 9.03 7.39 0.54
N LEU A 207 8.15 6.41 0.37
CA LEU A 207 7.13 6.07 1.38
C LEU A 207 7.77 5.57 2.68
N SER A 208 8.81 4.73 2.61
CA SER A 208 9.55 4.34 3.82
C SER A 208 10.22 5.51 4.54
N PHE A 209 10.69 6.54 3.82
CA PHE A 209 11.18 7.77 4.45
C PHE A 209 10.06 8.61 5.03
N GLU A 210 8.92 8.70 4.34
CA GLU A 210 7.75 9.43 4.79
C GLU A 210 7.28 8.88 6.15
N GLU A 211 7.05 7.56 6.27
CA GLU A 211 6.69 6.92 7.54
C GLU A 211 7.71 7.19 8.65
N ILE A 212 9.01 7.14 8.33
CA ILE A 212 10.07 7.47 9.29
C ILE A 212 10.00 8.94 9.76
N PHE A 213 9.67 9.88 8.87
CA PHE A 213 9.57 11.29 9.25
C PHE A 213 8.28 11.58 10.01
N GLU A 214 7.17 10.92 9.66
CA GLU A 214 5.90 11.03 10.37
C GLU A 214 6.03 10.57 11.83
N GLU A 215 6.70 9.44 12.09
CA GLU A 215 6.96 8.93 13.45
C GLU A 215 7.75 9.93 14.33
N TYR A 216 8.53 10.81 13.71
CA TYR A 216 9.24 11.90 14.42
C TYR A 216 8.49 13.22 14.42
N GLU A 217 7.25 13.26 13.95
CA GLU A 217 6.46 14.49 13.79
C GLU A 217 7.17 15.54 12.90
N ASP A 218 8.09 15.09 12.00
CA ASP A 218 8.75 15.95 11.02
C ASP A 218 7.91 16.01 9.73
N TYR A 219 6.72 16.56 9.87
CA TYR A 219 5.72 16.60 8.79
C TYR A 219 6.16 17.40 7.57
N GLU A 220 7.05 18.39 7.72
CA GLU A 220 7.62 19.08 6.56
C GLU A 220 8.45 18.12 5.70
N ALA A 221 9.27 17.29 6.34
CA ALA A 221 10.04 16.25 5.63
C ALA A 221 9.11 15.15 5.09
N ALA A 222 8.10 14.71 5.85
CA ALA A 222 7.11 13.73 5.40
C ALA A 222 6.37 14.22 4.13
N LEU A 223 5.87 15.45 4.11
CA LEU A 223 5.26 16.06 2.91
C LEU A 223 6.21 16.09 1.71
N GLN A 224 7.51 16.35 1.93
CA GLN A 224 8.49 16.32 0.86
C GLN A 224 8.68 14.92 0.27
N GLU A 225 8.67 13.88 1.11
CA GLU A 225 8.76 12.49 0.67
C GLU A 225 7.47 12.04 -0.04
N CYS A 226 6.29 12.44 0.44
CA CYS A 226 5.01 12.26 -0.27
C CYS A 226 5.04 12.88 -1.68
N LEU A 227 5.62 14.09 -1.82
CA LEU A 227 5.77 14.71 -3.12
C LEU A 227 6.62 13.86 -4.07
N TYR A 228 7.76 13.33 -3.60
CA TYR A 228 8.60 12.46 -4.42
C TYR A 228 7.88 11.16 -4.76
N ALA A 229 7.22 10.52 -3.79
CA ALA A 229 6.45 9.31 -4.02
C ALA A 229 5.37 9.54 -5.10
N LEU A 230 4.60 10.64 -5.02
CA LEU A 230 3.61 11.02 -6.02
C LEU A 230 4.21 11.30 -7.40
N VAL A 231 5.33 12.01 -7.47
CA VAL A 231 6.00 12.32 -8.74
C VAL A 231 6.46 11.04 -9.44
N TYR A 232 7.04 10.09 -8.70
CA TYR A 232 7.47 8.82 -9.26
C TYR A 232 6.30 7.86 -9.47
N GLY A 233 5.29 7.87 -8.61
CA GLY A 233 4.07 7.05 -8.71
C GLY A 233 3.14 7.43 -9.85
N ARG A 234 3.17 8.68 -10.31
CA ARG A 234 2.24 9.25 -11.29
C ARG A 234 2.06 8.36 -12.52
N GLY A 235 0.81 7.92 -12.75
CA GLY A 235 0.44 7.03 -13.86
C GLY A 235 0.93 5.58 -13.71
N THR A 236 1.35 5.17 -12.53
CA THR A 236 1.61 3.78 -12.14
C THR A 236 0.54 3.30 -11.17
N ASP A 237 0.59 2.03 -10.79
CA ASP A 237 -0.30 1.47 -9.76
C ASP A 237 0.01 2.01 -8.35
N TYR A 238 1.14 2.67 -8.17
CA TYR A 238 1.55 3.29 -6.90
C TYR A 238 1.04 4.73 -6.71
N GLU A 239 0.38 5.33 -7.72
CA GLU A 239 -0.12 6.71 -7.61
C GLU A 239 -1.16 6.86 -6.50
N ASP A 240 -2.08 5.91 -6.42
CA ASP A 240 -3.14 5.91 -5.39
C ASP A 240 -2.55 5.67 -3.99
N ILE A 241 -1.53 4.81 -3.84
CA ILE A 241 -0.84 4.57 -2.57
C ILE A 241 -0.12 5.84 -2.10
N ALA A 242 0.67 6.46 -2.99
CA ALA A 242 1.37 7.70 -2.67
C ALA A 242 0.42 8.87 -2.37
N PHE A 243 -0.77 8.88 -2.99
CA PHE A 243 -1.79 9.86 -2.67
C PHE A 243 -2.43 9.59 -1.30
N GLY A 244 -2.64 8.32 -0.96
CA GLY A 244 -3.11 7.90 0.37
C GLY A 244 -2.16 8.40 1.46
N ALA A 245 -0.86 8.10 1.35
CA ALA A 245 0.16 8.57 2.30
C ALA A 245 0.14 10.11 2.47
N LEU A 246 0.03 10.86 1.37
CA LEU A 246 -0.15 12.32 1.49
C LEU A 246 -1.40 12.70 2.28
N MET A 247 -2.51 12.00 2.05
CA MET A 247 -3.75 12.30 2.79
C MET A 247 -3.64 11.97 4.27
N ASP A 248 -2.91 10.93 4.64
CA ASP A 248 -2.66 10.56 6.03
C ASP A 248 -1.83 11.64 6.75
N VAL A 249 -0.73 12.11 6.13
CA VAL A 249 0.06 13.24 6.67
C VAL A 249 -0.77 14.51 6.77
N LEU A 250 -1.57 14.85 5.75
CA LEU A 250 -2.45 16.03 5.81
C LEU A 250 -3.50 15.88 6.92
N TRP A 251 -4.10 14.70 7.06
CA TRP A 251 -5.06 14.41 8.11
C TRP A 251 -4.45 14.61 9.49
N GLN A 252 -3.24 14.10 9.73
CA GLN A 252 -2.54 14.25 10.99
C GLN A 252 -2.23 15.73 11.29
N LEU A 253 -1.77 16.50 10.30
CA LEU A 253 -1.53 17.93 10.44
C LEU A 253 -2.80 18.71 10.81
N PHE A 254 -3.95 18.30 10.25
CA PHE A 254 -5.24 18.92 10.62
C PHE A 254 -5.69 18.52 12.02
N LEU A 255 -5.43 17.30 12.47
CA LEU A 255 -5.69 16.85 13.84
C LEU A 255 -4.83 17.58 14.88
N ASP A 256 -3.58 17.88 14.53
CA ASP A 256 -2.63 18.56 15.41
C ASP A 256 -2.75 20.10 15.36
N ASP A 257 -3.74 20.63 14.61
CA ASP A 257 -3.92 22.07 14.34
C ASP A 257 -2.67 22.74 13.73
N ASP A 258 -1.77 21.97 13.10
CA ASP A 258 -0.59 22.50 12.39
C ASP A 258 -0.91 22.93 10.96
N PHE A 259 -1.86 23.84 10.85
CA PHE A 259 -2.29 24.42 9.57
C PHE A 259 -1.18 25.22 8.89
N GLU A 260 -0.22 25.74 9.68
CA GLU A 260 0.91 26.51 9.16
C GLU A 260 1.78 25.63 8.24
N THR A 261 2.15 24.46 8.68
CA THR A 261 2.91 23.49 7.86
C THR A 261 2.17 23.14 6.56
N VAL A 262 0.83 22.97 6.61
CA VAL A 262 0.03 22.71 5.40
C VAL A 262 0.14 23.86 4.40
N TYR A 263 -0.27 25.09 4.76
CA TYR A 263 -0.35 26.18 3.76
C TYR A 263 1.02 26.69 3.31
N LEU A 264 2.11 26.45 4.06
CA LEU A 264 3.46 26.78 3.63
C LEU A 264 4.02 25.79 2.61
N ASN A 265 3.62 24.50 2.68
CA ASN A 265 4.19 23.45 1.85
C ASN A 265 3.32 23.01 0.68
N ILE A 266 1.99 23.22 0.73
CA ILE A 266 1.07 22.69 -0.28
C ILE A 266 1.32 23.23 -1.71
N ASP A 267 1.95 24.41 -1.85
CA ASP A 267 2.26 25.00 -3.15
C ASP A 267 3.20 24.13 -4.00
N MET A 268 4.02 23.27 -3.38
CA MET A 268 4.86 22.34 -4.13
C MET A 268 4.02 21.29 -4.87
N PHE A 269 2.89 20.85 -4.29
CA PHE A 269 1.95 19.93 -4.92
C PHE A 269 1.15 20.62 -6.03
N ILE A 270 0.68 21.85 -5.81
CA ILE A 270 -0.01 22.65 -6.83
C ILE A 270 0.87 22.78 -8.09
N ASN A 271 2.16 23.04 -7.90
CA ASN A 271 3.10 23.18 -9.00
C ASN A 271 3.43 21.85 -9.70
N ALA A 272 3.53 20.76 -8.95
CA ALA A 272 3.88 19.44 -9.49
C ALA A 272 2.69 18.77 -10.20
N PHE A 273 1.46 19.01 -9.74
CA PHE A 273 0.22 18.35 -10.19
C PHE A 273 -0.84 19.36 -10.61
N PRO A 274 -0.69 20.02 -11.77
CA PRO A 274 -1.66 21.00 -12.26
C PRO A 274 -3.08 20.44 -12.43
N GLU A 275 -3.21 19.12 -12.66
CA GLU A 275 -4.49 18.41 -12.76
C GLU A 275 -5.25 18.33 -11.42
N TRP A 276 -4.56 18.43 -10.30
CA TRP A 276 -5.13 18.45 -8.93
C TRP A 276 -4.99 19.84 -8.27
N ALA A 277 -4.59 20.88 -9.03
CA ALA A 277 -4.36 22.20 -8.48
C ALA A 277 -5.59 22.77 -7.74
N ASP A 278 -6.80 22.59 -8.28
CA ASP A 278 -8.03 23.04 -7.62
C ASP A 278 -8.24 22.35 -6.24
N PHE A 279 -7.88 21.08 -6.12
CA PHE A 279 -7.93 20.34 -4.84
C PHE A 279 -6.91 20.90 -3.84
N PHE A 280 -5.64 21.01 -4.23
CA PHE A 280 -4.60 21.53 -3.34
C PHE A 280 -4.80 23.01 -2.98
N GLU A 281 -5.37 23.83 -3.89
CA GLU A 281 -5.82 25.19 -3.56
C GLU A 281 -6.94 25.18 -2.50
N ALA A 282 -7.87 24.22 -2.55
CA ALA A 282 -8.91 24.07 -1.57
C ALA A 282 -8.37 23.59 -0.20
N VAL A 283 -7.43 22.63 -0.18
CA VAL A 283 -6.70 22.21 1.04
C VAL A 283 -5.99 23.41 1.68
N LYS A 284 -5.27 24.22 0.87
CA LYS A 284 -4.62 25.45 1.34
C LYS A 284 -5.61 26.44 1.96
N ALA A 285 -6.72 26.69 1.27
CA ALA A 285 -7.74 27.59 1.75
C ALA A 285 -8.37 27.08 3.05
N LEU A 286 -8.61 25.78 3.16
CA LEU A 286 -9.15 25.16 4.38
C LEU A 286 -8.19 25.34 5.56
N ALA A 287 -6.91 25.08 5.39
CA ALA A 287 -5.88 25.29 6.41
C ALA A 287 -5.77 26.78 6.84
N LEU A 288 -5.77 27.72 5.88
CA LEU A 288 -5.77 29.15 6.18
C LEU A 288 -7.02 29.60 6.92
N PHE A 289 -8.18 29.01 6.63
CA PHE A 289 -9.44 29.31 7.33
C PHE A 289 -9.40 28.78 8.76
N LYS A 290 -8.99 27.52 8.96
CA LYS A 290 -8.85 26.92 10.30
C LYS A 290 -7.88 27.72 11.18
N ASP A 291 -6.81 28.28 10.58
CA ASP A 291 -5.85 29.20 11.24
C ASP A 291 -6.36 30.65 11.36
N GLY A 292 -7.59 30.93 10.96
CA GLY A 292 -8.23 32.25 11.09
C GLY A 292 -7.64 33.34 10.19
N LYS A 293 -6.97 32.97 9.09
CA LYS A 293 -6.30 33.91 8.17
C LYS A 293 -7.18 34.36 7.01
N ILE A 294 -8.23 33.60 6.68
CA ILE A 294 -9.20 33.94 5.64
C ILE A 294 -10.63 33.71 6.13
N GLU A 295 -11.59 34.23 5.41
CA GLU A 295 -13.02 34.09 5.75
C GLU A 295 -13.64 32.86 5.06
N ASP A 296 -14.72 32.32 5.63
CA ASP A 296 -15.48 31.17 5.13
C ASP A 296 -15.87 31.26 3.65
N GLU A 297 -16.18 32.47 3.16
CA GLU A 297 -16.52 32.71 1.75
C GLU A 297 -15.38 32.38 0.77
N GLU A 298 -14.12 32.52 1.22
CA GLU A 298 -12.94 32.21 0.39
C GLU A 298 -12.74 30.69 0.28
N VAL A 299 -12.94 29.98 1.38
CA VAL A 299 -12.89 28.50 1.39
C VAL A 299 -13.97 27.92 0.49
N LYS A 300 -15.20 28.38 0.62
CA LYS A 300 -16.31 27.93 -0.24
C LYS A 300 -16.01 28.08 -1.72
N LYS A 301 -15.43 29.25 -2.11
CA LYS A 301 -15.03 29.50 -3.50
C LYS A 301 -13.93 28.56 -3.98
N ALA A 302 -13.01 28.16 -3.10
CA ALA A 302 -11.94 27.22 -3.46
C ALA A 302 -12.55 25.81 -3.63
N ILE A 303 -13.38 25.34 -2.71
CA ILE A 303 -14.04 24.04 -2.78
C ILE A 303 -14.96 23.92 -4.01
N GLU A 304 -15.70 24.99 -4.36
CA GLU A 304 -16.57 24.99 -5.56
C GLU A 304 -15.85 24.73 -6.88
N LYS A 305 -14.53 24.94 -6.95
CA LYS A 305 -13.72 24.66 -8.14
C LYS A 305 -13.44 23.15 -8.30
N VAL A 306 -13.34 22.41 -7.21
CA VAL A 306 -13.08 20.97 -7.20
C VAL A 306 -14.27 20.23 -7.81
N LYS A 307 -14.03 19.44 -8.87
CA LYS A 307 -15.10 18.76 -9.61
C LYS A 307 -15.10 17.23 -9.40
N ASP A 308 -13.98 16.68 -8.97
CA ASP A 308 -13.88 15.25 -8.67
C ASP A 308 -14.57 14.96 -7.34
N PRO A 309 -15.62 14.10 -7.32
CA PRO A 309 -16.35 13.79 -6.09
C PRO A 309 -15.47 13.17 -4.98
N ARG A 310 -14.45 12.38 -5.35
CA ARG A 310 -13.54 11.75 -4.39
C ARG A 310 -12.69 12.79 -3.67
N LEU A 311 -12.16 13.77 -4.44
CA LEU A 311 -11.39 14.86 -3.88
C LEU A 311 -12.25 15.79 -3.01
N LEU A 312 -13.56 15.93 -3.32
CA LEU A 312 -14.50 16.66 -2.46
C LEU A 312 -14.73 15.92 -1.15
N GLU A 313 -14.92 14.61 -1.17
CA GLU A 313 -15.07 13.79 0.03
C GLU A 313 -13.84 13.88 0.94
N MET A 314 -12.63 13.82 0.36
CA MET A 314 -11.37 14.01 1.10
C MET A 314 -11.28 15.41 1.75
N LEU A 315 -11.74 16.46 1.07
CA LEU A 315 -11.80 17.81 1.66
C LEU A 315 -12.82 17.90 2.80
N GLU A 316 -13.95 17.22 2.69
CA GLU A 316 -14.94 17.15 3.77
C GLU A 316 -14.35 16.46 5.00
N LEU A 317 -13.65 15.34 4.81
CA LEU A 317 -12.93 14.64 5.88
C LEU A 317 -11.92 15.55 6.56
N LEU A 318 -11.02 16.21 5.81
CA LEU A 318 -10.07 17.17 6.38
C LEU A 318 -10.75 18.31 7.13
N GLY A 319 -11.92 18.77 6.65
CA GLY A 319 -12.73 19.79 7.30
C GLY A 319 -13.35 19.35 8.61
N GLU A 320 -13.66 18.05 8.76
CA GLU A 320 -14.26 17.42 9.95
C GLU A 320 -13.22 16.98 10.99
N ALA A 321 -11.91 17.10 10.70
CA ALA A 321 -10.84 16.87 11.67
C ALA A 321 -10.96 17.88 12.82
N GLU A 322 -11.94 17.67 13.68
CA GLU A 322 -12.16 18.35 14.97
C GLU A 322 -12.26 17.26 16.05
N LEU A 323 -11.55 17.48 17.14
CA LEU A 323 -11.58 16.64 18.34
C LEU A 323 -12.95 16.61 19.02
#